data_066ab6801fb2ce9446a3c73db85ea43f
#
_entry.id   066ab6801fb2ce9446a3c73db85ea43f
#
_cell.length_a   1.000
_cell.length_b   1.000
_cell.length_c   1.000
_cell.angle_alpha   90.00
_cell.angle_beta   90.00
_cell.angle_gamma   90.00
#
_symmetry.space_group_name_H-M   'P 1'
#
loop_
_entity.id
_entity.type
_entity.pdbx_description
1 polymer ?
#
loop_
_entity_poly.entity_id
_entity_poly.type
_entity_poly.pdbx_seq_one_letter_code
_entity_poly.pdbx_strand_id
1 'polypeptide(L)'
;LGRPDTRQARIAILVLGMHRSGTSALTRLIGHLGAALPADAIEAHADNARGYWESAAIVKAGDQLLRAARSSWFDPRPLDLSRLEPSALRSRKDRLWEAVVAAFGDAPLIAIKDPRQCRFVPTVVETLAEHGVASRAVLMLRNPDAIARSVARRDGTTPAYAQLLWLRHMIDAERATRGLQRAVIDYDAMLADWPDAVARLLPLTGAAMPEGEAAQTIGAFLDPSLRHHGGVGTSAVEAPLGSIVAAVRERMAALAVRDDAAARAALDEAYAALEALPWLAGDIIHDELRHRRAGEVDAAPASAALLPAVEVPRPSMPAPTPERAEAVAMIRDSGLFDEAWYRATYPDAAASGLDPIEHYLTIGAPQGYDPNPLFDTGFYARQMARRIAAEGGR
;
A
#
# COMPACT_ATOMS: atom_id res chain seq x y z
N LEU A 1 -29.75 9.48 38.48
CA LEU A 1 -29.50 10.43 37.40
C LEU A 1 -27.96 10.54 37.30
N GLY A 2 -27.32 9.65 36.46
CA GLY A 2 -25.89 9.72 36.19
C GLY A 2 -25.58 11.00 35.42
N ARG A 3 -24.53 11.70 35.81
CA ARG A 3 -23.94 12.80 35.03
C ARG A 3 -23.64 12.24 33.61
N PRO A 4 -24.01 12.96 32.55
CA PRO A 4 -23.53 12.58 31.22
C PRO A 4 -22.01 12.58 31.26
N ASP A 5 -21.40 11.45 30.81
CA ASP A 5 -19.96 11.33 30.66
C ASP A 5 -19.53 12.30 29.57
N THR A 6 -19.08 13.49 29.98
CA THR A 6 -18.61 14.57 29.10
C THR A 6 -17.17 14.33 28.61
N ARG A 7 -16.72 13.07 28.53
CA ARG A 7 -15.45 12.80 27.85
C ARG A 7 -15.60 13.24 26.41
N GLN A 8 -14.86 14.26 26.06
CA GLN A 8 -14.75 14.71 24.67
C GLN A 8 -14.34 13.50 23.83
N ALA A 9 -15.14 13.17 22.80
CA ALA A 9 -14.90 12.00 21.98
C ALA A 9 -13.47 12.05 21.43
N ARG A 10 -12.68 11.01 21.68
CA ARG A 10 -11.32 10.87 21.15
C ARG A 10 -11.37 10.81 19.64
N ILE A 11 -10.46 11.51 18.97
CA ILE A 11 -10.45 11.65 17.51
C ILE A 11 -9.11 11.18 16.97
N ALA A 12 -9.14 10.33 15.94
CA ALA A 12 -7.99 9.96 15.14
C ALA A 12 -8.08 10.55 13.74
N ILE A 13 -7.08 11.32 13.33
CA ILE A 13 -6.92 11.79 11.97
C ILE A 13 -6.04 10.78 11.22
N LEU A 14 -6.63 10.08 10.25
CA LEU A 14 -5.93 9.16 9.38
C LEU A 14 -5.27 9.95 8.25
N VAL A 15 -3.93 10.00 8.23
CA VAL A 15 -3.16 10.66 7.17
C VAL A 15 -2.83 9.64 6.10
N LEU A 16 -3.58 9.69 5.01
CA LEU A 16 -3.57 8.71 3.92
C LEU A 16 -2.88 9.27 2.67
N GLY A 17 -2.22 8.42 1.96
CA GLY A 17 -1.52 8.71 0.71
C GLY A 17 -0.40 7.70 0.50
N MET A 18 -0.08 7.41 -0.76
CA MET A 18 1.00 6.48 -1.06
C MET A 18 2.34 6.99 -0.51
N HIS A 19 3.28 6.08 -0.30
CA HIS A 19 4.69 6.43 -0.02
C HIS A 19 5.19 7.55 -0.94
N ARG A 20 5.99 8.47 -0.41
CA ARG A 20 6.60 9.59 -1.14
C ARG A 20 5.60 10.67 -1.59
N SER A 21 4.35 10.65 -1.15
CA SER A 21 3.36 11.69 -1.47
C SER A 21 3.44 12.95 -0.60
N GLY A 22 4.31 12.98 0.42
CA GLY A 22 4.42 14.12 1.33
C GLY A 22 3.59 13.99 2.61
N THR A 23 3.09 12.80 2.90
CA THR A 23 2.32 12.51 4.13
C THR A 23 3.07 12.87 5.41
N SER A 24 4.41 12.77 5.46
CA SER A 24 5.22 13.17 6.62
C SER A 24 5.11 14.68 6.91
N ALA A 25 5.16 15.52 5.86
CA ALA A 25 4.99 16.96 6.02
C ALA A 25 3.59 17.32 6.51
N LEU A 26 2.57 16.68 5.94
CA LEU A 26 1.18 16.85 6.36
C LEU A 26 0.96 16.41 7.81
N THR A 27 1.53 15.26 8.23
CA THR A 27 1.42 14.78 9.62
C THR A 27 2.04 15.77 10.59
N ARG A 28 3.20 16.32 10.25
CA ARG A 28 3.85 17.34 11.08
C ARG A 28 3.01 18.61 11.16
N LEU A 29 2.40 19.04 10.05
CA LEU A 29 1.47 20.18 10.05
C LEU A 29 0.28 19.92 10.98
N ILE A 30 -0.34 18.73 10.92
CA ILE A 30 -1.44 18.34 11.80
C ILE A 30 -0.99 18.29 13.27
N GLY A 31 0.27 17.90 13.54
CA GLY A 31 0.88 18.00 14.86
C GLY A 31 0.96 19.45 15.38
N HIS A 32 1.30 20.42 14.52
CA HIS A 32 1.27 21.85 14.88
C HIS A 32 -0.16 22.38 15.13
N LEU A 33 -1.17 21.67 14.64
CA LEU A 33 -2.59 21.96 14.92
C LEU A 33 -3.11 21.20 16.16
N GLY A 34 -2.23 20.68 17.01
CA GLY A 34 -2.57 20.11 18.32
C GLY A 34 -2.79 18.60 18.34
N ALA A 35 -2.66 17.89 17.23
CA ALA A 35 -2.71 16.43 17.26
C ALA A 35 -1.43 15.83 17.85
N ALA A 36 -1.59 14.84 18.73
CA ALA A 36 -0.46 14.05 19.21
C ALA A 36 0.15 13.24 18.06
N LEU A 37 1.48 13.25 18.01
CA LEU A 37 2.29 12.41 17.13
C LEU A 37 2.77 11.17 17.88
N PRO A 38 3.12 10.05 17.20
CA PRO A 38 3.47 8.81 17.90
C PRO A 38 4.75 8.95 18.73
N ALA A 39 4.71 8.40 19.93
CA ALA A 39 5.87 8.40 20.85
C ALA A 39 7.01 7.47 20.37
N ASP A 40 6.66 6.44 19.59
CA ASP A 40 7.55 5.44 18.97
C ASP A 40 7.80 5.72 17.50
N ALA A 41 7.85 7.01 17.10
CA ALA A 41 8.05 7.40 15.72
C ALA A 41 9.33 6.79 15.13
N ILE A 42 9.22 6.23 13.92
CA ILE A 42 10.39 5.73 13.17
C ILE A 42 11.38 6.88 12.96
N GLU A 43 12.65 6.62 13.27
CA GLU A 43 13.73 7.59 13.18
C GLU A 43 13.93 8.11 11.75
N ALA A 44 14.47 9.33 11.66
CA ALA A 44 14.83 9.92 10.39
C ALA A 44 15.97 9.14 9.73
N HIS A 45 15.85 8.97 8.41
CA HIS A 45 16.87 8.34 7.57
C HIS A 45 17.29 9.28 6.44
N ALA A 46 18.36 8.94 5.71
CA ALA A 46 18.90 9.75 4.63
C ALA A 46 17.88 10.08 3.52
N ASP A 47 16.91 9.19 3.28
CA ASP A 47 15.83 9.38 2.31
C ASP A 47 14.67 10.23 2.86
N ASN A 48 14.61 10.46 4.19
CA ASN A 48 13.66 11.34 4.87
C ASN A 48 14.28 11.98 6.13
N ALA A 49 15.17 12.93 5.94
CA ALA A 49 15.92 13.60 7.00
C ALA A 49 15.04 14.36 8.04
N ARG A 50 13.76 14.58 7.73
CA ARG A 50 12.78 15.25 8.61
C ARG A 50 11.90 14.31 9.42
N GLY A 51 12.17 13.00 9.34
CA GLY A 51 11.42 11.95 10.04
C GLY A 51 10.17 11.48 9.30
N TYR A 52 9.78 10.26 9.59
CA TYR A 52 8.62 9.61 8.95
C TYR A 52 7.31 9.92 9.66
N TRP A 53 7.34 10.16 10.96
CA TRP A 53 6.16 10.36 11.82
C TRP A 53 5.19 9.17 11.77
N GLU A 54 5.73 7.97 11.56
CA GLU A 54 5.04 6.68 11.60
C GLU A 54 5.36 5.98 12.92
N SER A 55 4.35 5.44 13.61
CA SER A 55 4.58 4.55 14.75
C SER A 55 5.16 3.22 14.26
N ALA A 56 6.30 2.81 14.81
CA ALA A 56 6.91 1.52 14.48
C ALA A 56 5.98 0.35 14.83
N ALA A 57 5.24 0.45 15.94
CA ALA A 57 4.28 -0.57 16.35
C ALA A 57 3.09 -0.69 15.40
N ILE A 58 2.52 0.45 14.95
CA ILE A 58 1.39 0.47 14.00
C ILE A 58 1.81 -0.06 12.63
N VAL A 59 2.99 0.35 12.14
CA VAL A 59 3.57 -0.17 10.89
C VAL A 59 3.73 -1.68 10.95
N LYS A 60 4.28 -2.21 12.06
CA LYS A 60 4.43 -3.66 12.27
C LYS A 60 3.08 -4.39 12.27
N ALA A 61 2.07 -3.82 12.96
CA ALA A 61 0.72 -4.41 12.99
C ALA A 61 0.07 -4.42 11.59
N GLY A 62 0.21 -3.33 10.81
CA GLY A 62 -0.26 -3.23 9.44
C GLY A 62 0.42 -4.23 8.51
N ASP A 63 1.75 -4.35 8.57
CA ASP A 63 2.49 -5.35 7.78
C ASP A 63 2.07 -6.79 8.13
N GLN A 64 1.79 -7.08 9.41
CA GLN A 64 1.30 -8.39 9.82
C GLN A 64 -0.13 -8.68 9.30
N LEU A 65 -1.00 -7.67 9.23
CA LEU A 65 -2.32 -7.80 8.65
C LEU A 65 -2.22 -8.09 7.15
N LEU A 66 -1.44 -7.30 6.42
CA LEU A 66 -1.24 -7.49 4.98
C LEU A 66 -0.65 -8.86 4.66
N ARG A 67 0.39 -9.29 5.38
CA ARG A 67 0.98 -10.64 5.20
C ARG A 67 0.00 -11.76 5.49
N ALA A 68 -0.83 -11.63 6.53
CA ALA A 68 -1.87 -12.61 6.82
C ALA A 68 -2.87 -12.73 5.66
N ALA A 69 -3.18 -11.64 4.98
CA ALA A 69 -4.00 -11.60 3.77
C ALA A 69 -3.21 -11.95 2.48
N ARG A 70 -1.97 -12.44 2.60
CA ARG A 70 -1.06 -12.74 1.47
C ARG A 70 -0.85 -11.54 0.56
N SER A 71 -0.68 -10.36 1.14
CA SER A 71 -0.48 -9.09 0.44
C SER A 71 0.62 -8.27 1.11
N SER A 72 0.95 -7.14 0.53
CA SER A 72 1.87 -6.15 1.07
C SER A 72 1.46 -4.75 0.61
N TRP A 73 2.13 -3.71 1.10
CA TRP A 73 1.95 -2.36 0.57
C TRP A 73 2.34 -2.26 -0.92
N PHE A 74 3.22 -3.16 -1.34
CA PHE A 74 3.79 -3.23 -2.69
C PHE A 74 2.93 -4.08 -3.64
N ASP A 75 1.77 -4.56 -3.22
CA ASP A 75 0.85 -5.35 -4.04
C ASP A 75 -0.22 -4.46 -4.66
N PRO A 76 -0.28 -4.28 -6.01
CA PRO A 76 -1.27 -3.42 -6.65
C PRO A 76 -2.65 -4.07 -6.78
N ARG A 77 -2.80 -5.35 -6.41
CA ARG A 77 -4.09 -6.06 -6.47
C ARG A 77 -5.02 -5.57 -5.35
N PRO A 78 -6.34 -5.64 -5.52
CA PRO A 78 -7.29 -5.38 -4.44
C PRO A 78 -7.00 -6.27 -3.22
N LEU A 79 -7.03 -5.69 -2.02
CA LEU A 79 -6.88 -6.45 -0.77
C LEU A 79 -8.18 -7.21 -0.46
N ASP A 80 -8.05 -8.51 -0.22
CA ASP A 80 -9.17 -9.38 0.14
C ASP A 80 -8.96 -9.94 1.56
N LEU A 81 -9.56 -9.29 2.55
CA LEU A 81 -9.53 -9.72 3.94
C LEU A 81 -10.53 -10.83 4.26
N SER A 82 -11.47 -11.15 3.35
CA SER A 82 -12.44 -12.26 3.55
C SER A 82 -11.78 -13.63 3.56
N ARG A 83 -10.52 -13.70 3.14
CA ARG A 83 -9.68 -14.91 3.23
C ARG A 83 -9.20 -15.22 4.64
N LEU A 84 -9.27 -14.26 5.55
CA LEU A 84 -8.87 -14.47 6.93
C LEU A 84 -10.01 -15.07 7.72
N GLU A 85 -9.69 -16.06 8.54
CA GLU A 85 -10.62 -16.54 9.55
C GLU A 85 -11.01 -15.38 10.50
N PRO A 86 -12.27 -15.30 10.93
CA PRO A 86 -12.75 -14.21 11.78
C PRO A 86 -11.91 -14.00 13.05
N SER A 87 -11.45 -15.08 13.68
CA SER A 87 -10.59 -15.06 14.85
C SER A 87 -9.20 -14.46 14.54
N ALA A 88 -8.64 -14.78 13.37
CA ALA A 88 -7.38 -14.22 12.92
C ALA A 88 -7.49 -12.72 12.65
N LEU A 89 -8.56 -12.29 11.97
CA LEU A 89 -8.81 -10.86 11.74
C LEU A 89 -9.01 -10.12 13.08
N ARG A 90 -9.77 -10.67 14.02
CA ARG A 90 -9.94 -10.11 15.36
C ARG A 90 -8.58 -9.91 16.04
N SER A 91 -7.75 -10.94 16.09
CA SER A 91 -6.40 -10.83 16.67
C SER A 91 -5.53 -9.76 16.02
N ARG A 92 -5.71 -9.48 14.71
CA ARG A 92 -4.98 -8.39 14.02
C ARG A 92 -5.52 -7.01 14.43
N LYS A 93 -6.84 -6.87 14.59
CA LYS A 93 -7.47 -5.66 15.10
C LYS A 93 -7.02 -5.36 16.54
N ASP A 94 -6.99 -6.37 17.41
CA ASP A 94 -6.52 -6.22 18.79
C ASP A 94 -5.07 -5.71 18.85
N ARG A 95 -4.16 -6.29 18.04
CA ARG A 95 -2.78 -5.82 17.95
C ARG A 95 -2.64 -4.42 17.39
N LEU A 96 -3.49 -4.04 16.43
CA LEU A 96 -3.52 -2.67 15.92
C LEU A 96 -3.95 -1.69 17.01
N TRP A 97 -4.96 -2.06 17.79
CA TRP A 97 -5.40 -1.24 18.92
C TRP A 97 -4.31 -1.10 19.99
N GLU A 98 -3.67 -2.20 20.40
CA GLU A 98 -2.54 -2.18 21.33
C GLU A 98 -1.43 -1.23 20.86
N ALA A 99 -1.11 -1.25 19.56
CA ALA A 99 -0.12 -0.37 18.97
C ALA A 99 -0.57 1.11 19.02
N VAL A 100 -1.85 1.40 18.78
CA VAL A 100 -2.40 2.77 18.91
C VAL A 100 -2.31 3.26 20.35
N VAL A 101 -2.65 2.43 21.32
CA VAL A 101 -2.56 2.79 22.75
C VAL A 101 -1.09 3.04 23.15
N ALA A 102 -0.17 2.19 22.73
CA ALA A 102 1.25 2.34 23.01
C ALA A 102 1.83 3.62 22.40
N ALA A 103 1.42 3.97 21.17
CA ALA A 103 1.95 5.12 20.43
C ALA A 103 1.40 6.47 20.94
N PHE A 104 0.15 6.52 21.42
CA PHE A 104 -0.56 7.77 21.66
C PHE A 104 -1.14 7.93 23.08
N GLY A 105 -1.11 6.88 23.91
CA GLY A 105 -1.74 6.91 25.23
C GLY A 105 -3.21 7.33 25.15
N ASP A 106 -3.61 8.25 26.03
CA ASP A 106 -4.99 8.78 26.12
C ASP A 106 -5.18 10.14 25.41
N ALA A 107 -4.28 10.51 24.49
CA ALA A 107 -4.36 11.80 23.80
C ALA A 107 -5.73 11.97 23.10
N PRO A 108 -6.41 13.11 23.28
CA PRO A 108 -7.77 13.32 22.77
C PRO A 108 -7.84 13.46 21.25
N LEU A 109 -6.78 13.97 20.63
CA LEU A 109 -6.62 14.11 19.18
C LEU A 109 -5.29 13.51 18.78
N ILE A 110 -5.30 12.54 17.86
CA ILE A 110 -4.11 11.82 17.40
C ILE A 110 -4.02 11.86 15.88
N ALA A 111 -2.80 11.88 15.35
CA ALA A 111 -2.53 11.77 13.92
C ALA A 111 -1.87 10.42 13.63
N ILE A 112 -2.60 9.52 12.98
CA ILE A 112 -2.11 8.20 12.59
C ILE A 112 -1.68 8.26 11.13
N LYS A 113 -0.39 8.04 10.88
CA LYS A 113 0.20 8.05 9.55
C LYS A 113 0.96 6.77 9.31
N ASP A 114 0.51 6.02 8.34
CA ASP A 114 1.22 4.93 7.69
C ASP A 114 0.67 4.79 6.26
N PRO A 115 1.48 4.96 5.20
CA PRO A 115 1.01 4.83 3.83
C PRO A 115 0.34 3.49 3.52
N ARG A 116 0.72 2.40 4.22
CA ARG A 116 0.11 1.06 4.08
C ARG A 116 -1.36 1.05 4.45
N GLN A 117 -1.78 1.92 5.37
CA GLN A 117 -3.18 2.00 5.83
C GLN A 117 -4.15 2.31 4.69
N CYS A 118 -3.71 2.96 3.62
CA CYS A 118 -4.53 3.15 2.42
C CYS A 118 -5.19 1.84 1.96
N ARG A 119 -4.51 0.69 2.16
CA ARG A 119 -4.96 -0.62 1.72
C ARG A 119 -6.03 -1.25 2.63
N PHE A 120 -6.09 -0.86 3.91
CA PHE A 120 -6.96 -1.46 4.92
C PHE A 120 -7.66 -0.44 5.83
N VAL A 121 -7.97 0.74 5.31
CA VAL A 121 -8.69 1.80 6.04
C VAL A 121 -9.95 1.29 6.76
N PRO A 122 -10.83 0.45 6.16
CA PRO A 122 -12.02 -0.04 6.87
C PRO A 122 -11.66 -0.74 8.17
N THR A 123 -10.64 -1.60 8.18
CA THR A 123 -10.20 -2.31 9.39
C THR A 123 -9.67 -1.34 10.46
N VAL A 124 -8.96 -0.28 10.07
CA VAL A 124 -8.49 0.76 11.00
C VAL A 124 -9.69 1.49 11.62
N VAL A 125 -10.62 1.95 10.78
CA VAL A 125 -11.82 2.69 11.21
C VAL A 125 -12.68 1.86 12.15
N GLU A 126 -12.93 0.60 11.83
CA GLU A 126 -13.66 -0.35 12.67
C GLU A 126 -12.96 -0.57 14.02
N THR A 127 -11.64 -0.80 13.99
CA THR A 127 -10.85 -0.99 15.22
C THR A 127 -10.94 0.22 16.13
N LEU A 128 -10.80 1.43 15.59
CA LEU A 128 -10.90 2.67 16.34
C LEU A 128 -12.32 2.87 16.91
N ALA A 129 -13.37 2.61 16.12
CA ALA A 129 -14.75 2.73 16.52
C ALA A 129 -15.14 1.75 17.64
N GLU A 130 -14.66 0.51 17.62
CA GLU A 130 -14.85 -0.49 18.68
C GLU A 130 -14.31 0.00 20.03
N HIS A 131 -13.37 0.94 20.02
CA HIS A 131 -12.75 1.53 21.22
C HIS A 131 -13.16 2.99 21.46
N GLY A 132 -14.25 3.44 20.83
CA GLY A 132 -14.83 4.77 21.08
C GLY A 132 -14.00 5.93 20.50
N VAL A 133 -13.14 5.67 19.52
CA VAL A 133 -12.33 6.68 18.82
C VAL A 133 -12.99 7.02 17.47
N ALA A 134 -13.37 8.28 17.29
CA ALA A 134 -13.91 8.75 16.01
C ALA A 134 -12.80 8.93 14.98
N SER A 135 -13.01 8.44 13.76
CA SER A 135 -12.07 8.58 12.66
C SER A 135 -12.41 9.78 11.78
N ARG A 136 -11.40 10.56 11.43
CA ARG A 136 -11.39 11.57 10.37
C ARG A 136 -10.26 11.26 9.40
N ALA A 137 -10.31 11.76 8.16
CA ALA A 137 -9.30 11.42 7.18
C ALA A 137 -8.74 12.64 6.45
N VAL A 138 -7.47 12.59 6.11
CA VAL A 138 -6.84 13.53 5.16
C VAL A 138 -6.13 12.72 4.10
N LEU A 139 -6.51 12.92 2.83
CA LEU A 139 -5.89 12.30 1.68
C LEU A 139 -4.83 13.26 1.11
N MET A 140 -3.57 12.82 1.10
CA MET A 140 -2.47 13.59 0.50
C MET A 140 -2.36 13.25 -0.97
N LEU A 141 -2.59 14.23 -1.82
CA LEU A 141 -2.43 14.15 -3.25
C LEU A 141 -1.08 14.76 -3.66
N ARG A 142 -0.37 14.11 -4.55
CA ARG A 142 0.86 14.61 -5.18
C ARG A 142 0.93 14.12 -6.61
N ASN A 143 1.73 14.81 -7.44
CA ASN A 143 1.99 14.38 -8.82
C ASN A 143 2.47 12.92 -8.88
N PRO A 144 1.74 12.00 -9.54
CA PRO A 144 2.07 10.58 -9.61
C PRO A 144 3.43 10.30 -10.26
N ASP A 145 3.85 11.12 -11.24
CA ASP A 145 5.16 10.97 -11.87
C ASP A 145 6.31 11.31 -10.90
N ALA A 146 6.11 12.32 -10.04
CA ALA A 146 7.09 12.67 -9.02
C ALA A 146 7.20 11.55 -7.96
N ILE A 147 6.07 10.93 -7.62
CA ILE A 147 6.03 9.75 -6.73
C ILE A 147 6.75 8.58 -7.40
N ALA A 148 6.41 8.27 -8.66
CA ALA A 148 7.01 7.16 -9.40
C ALA A 148 8.53 7.29 -9.50
N ARG A 149 9.05 8.47 -9.86
CA ARG A 149 10.50 8.73 -9.86
C ARG A 149 11.14 8.55 -8.49
N SER A 150 10.46 8.94 -7.42
CA SER A 150 10.98 8.84 -6.05
C SER A 150 10.98 7.40 -5.54
N VAL A 151 9.94 6.61 -5.86
CA VAL A 151 9.82 5.20 -5.53
C VAL A 151 10.82 4.38 -6.35
N ALA A 152 10.94 4.65 -7.65
CA ALA A 152 11.92 3.99 -8.52
C ALA A 152 13.35 4.13 -7.98
N ARG A 153 13.74 5.32 -7.52
CA ARG A 153 15.07 5.52 -6.92
C ARG A 153 15.29 4.82 -5.60
N ARG A 154 14.25 4.70 -4.76
CA ARG A 154 14.36 4.05 -3.45
C ARG A 154 14.31 2.53 -3.56
N ASP A 155 13.38 2.02 -4.37
CA ASP A 155 12.97 0.62 -4.37
C ASP A 155 13.33 -0.11 -5.68
N GLY A 156 13.91 0.59 -6.67
CA GLY A 156 14.26 0.02 -7.97
C GLY A 156 13.07 -0.39 -8.83
N THR A 157 11.89 0.21 -8.64
CA THR A 157 10.67 -0.14 -9.39
C THR A 157 10.62 0.49 -10.78
N THR A 158 9.88 -0.14 -11.69
CA THR A 158 9.51 0.52 -12.95
C THR A 158 8.52 1.68 -12.71
N PRO A 159 8.55 2.76 -13.51
CA PRO A 159 7.60 3.86 -13.39
C PRO A 159 6.14 3.43 -13.51
N ALA A 160 5.84 2.49 -14.41
CA ALA A 160 4.49 1.98 -14.62
C ALA A 160 3.97 1.24 -13.37
N TYR A 161 4.81 0.42 -12.76
CA TYR A 161 4.46 -0.28 -11.52
C TYR A 161 4.23 0.68 -10.35
N ALA A 162 5.09 1.68 -10.20
CA ALA A 162 4.93 2.71 -9.17
C ALA A 162 3.64 3.52 -9.35
N GLN A 163 3.23 3.82 -10.58
CA GLN A 163 1.95 4.47 -10.87
C GLN A 163 0.75 3.56 -10.60
N LEU A 164 0.85 2.27 -10.90
CA LEU A 164 -0.18 1.28 -10.57
C LEU A 164 -0.36 1.14 -9.05
N LEU A 165 0.74 1.14 -8.28
CA LEU A 165 0.70 1.19 -6.82
C LEU A 165 0.03 2.47 -6.31
N TRP A 166 0.36 3.63 -6.91
CA TRP A 166 -0.27 4.90 -6.55
C TRP A 166 -1.78 4.84 -6.76
N LEU A 167 -2.24 4.36 -7.91
CA LEU A 167 -3.67 4.17 -8.19
C LEU A 167 -4.32 3.30 -7.13
N ARG A 168 -3.74 2.14 -6.82
CA ARG A 168 -4.30 1.22 -5.83
C ARG A 168 -4.44 1.86 -4.45
N HIS A 169 -3.40 2.53 -3.95
CA HIS A 169 -3.44 3.20 -2.66
C HIS A 169 -4.49 4.31 -2.63
N MET A 170 -4.58 5.11 -3.69
CA MET A 170 -5.51 6.24 -3.73
C MET A 170 -6.95 5.79 -3.91
N ILE A 171 -7.22 4.77 -4.74
CA ILE A 171 -8.55 4.19 -4.92
C ILE A 171 -9.06 3.61 -3.59
N ASP A 172 -8.24 2.78 -2.93
CA ASP A 172 -8.63 2.13 -1.68
C ASP A 172 -8.89 3.16 -0.58
N ALA A 173 -8.00 4.17 -0.42
CA ALA A 173 -8.14 5.21 0.57
C ALA A 173 -9.35 6.13 0.31
N GLU A 174 -9.55 6.56 -0.93
CA GLU A 174 -10.65 7.45 -1.30
C GLU A 174 -12.00 6.78 -1.06
N ARG A 175 -12.21 5.59 -1.61
CA ARG A 175 -13.47 4.83 -1.46
C ARG A 175 -13.79 4.56 0.02
N ALA A 176 -12.79 4.14 0.80
CA ALA A 176 -12.98 3.79 2.21
C ALA A 176 -13.25 4.99 3.13
N THR A 177 -12.95 6.21 2.70
CA THR A 177 -13.14 7.41 3.52
C THR A 177 -14.36 8.24 3.15
N ARG A 178 -15.16 7.83 2.16
CA ARG A 178 -16.35 8.59 1.69
C ARG A 178 -17.38 8.86 2.78
N GLY A 179 -17.47 7.99 3.78
CA GLY A 179 -18.39 8.14 4.94
C GLY A 179 -17.80 8.93 6.10
N LEU A 180 -16.55 9.38 6.01
CA LEU A 180 -15.86 10.11 7.08
C LEU A 180 -15.85 11.61 6.80
N GLN A 181 -15.72 12.40 7.88
CA GLN A 181 -15.30 13.80 7.74
C GLN A 181 -13.86 13.81 7.22
N ARG A 182 -13.64 14.37 6.03
CA ARG A 182 -12.36 14.30 5.36
C ARG A 182 -11.97 15.57 4.61
N ALA A 183 -10.67 15.70 4.30
CA ALA A 183 -10.12 16.69 3.40
C ALA A 183 -9.17 16.03 2.39
N VAL A 184 -9.04 16.64 1.22
CA VAL A 184 -7.99 16.31 0.25
C VAL A 184 -7.02 17.48 0.20
N ILE A 185 -5.72 17.22 0.39
CA ILE A 185 -4.66 18.24 0.38
C ILE A 185 -3.68 17.89 -0.75
N ASP A 186 -3.49 18.81 -1.68
CA ASP A 186 -2.45 18.70 -2.69
C ASP A 186 -1.12 19.16 -2.11
N TYR A 187 -0.05 18.36 -2.30
CA TYR A 187 1.27 18.61 -1.75
C TYR A 187 1.89 19.92 -2.25
N ASP A 188 1.79 20.17 -3.55
CA ASP A 188 2.39 21.35 -4.15
C ASP A 188 1.63 22.62 -3.78
N ALA A 189 0.30 22.53 -3.68
CA ALA A 189 -0.54 23.61 -3.18
C ALA A 189 -0.26 23.90 -1.71
N MET A 190 -0.13 22.88 -0.86
CA MET A 190 0.21 23.03 0.56
C MET A 190 1.56 23.73 0.76
N LEU A 191 2.56 23.47 -0.07
CA LEU A 191 3.85 24.15 0.00
C LEU A 191 3.80 25.59 -0.56
N ALA A 192 2.88 25.88 -1.48
CA ALA A 192 2.71 27.20 -2.04
C ALA A 192 1.90 28.13 -1.13
N ASP A 193 0.86 27.58 -0.50
CA ASP A 193 -0.09 28.30 0.34
C ASP A 193 -0.50 27.41 1.52
N TRP A 194 0.37 27.30 2.52
CA TRP A 194 0.08 26.50 3.70
C TRP A 194 -1.11 27.03 4.53
N PRO A 195 -1.42 28.34 4.59
CA PRO A 195 -2.62 28.85 5.26
C PRO A 195 -3.92 28.27 4.69
N ASP A 196 -4.06 28.13 3.35
CA ASP A 196 -5.22 27.46 2.74
C ASP A 196 -5.30 25.99 3.14
N ALA A 197 -4.17 25.30 3.13
CA ALA A 197 -4.12 23.90 3.59
C ALA A 197 -4.54 23.78 5.06
N VAL A 198 -4.10 24.68 5.94
CA VAL A 198 -4.52 24.73 7.34
C VAL A 198 -6.03 24.98 7.44
N ALA A 199 -6.56 25.96 6.72
CA ALA A 199 -8.00 26.27 6.74
C ALA A 199 -8.86 25.03 6.45
N ARG A 200 -8.41 24.15 5.54
CA ARG A 200 -9.09 22.87 5.24
C ARG A 200 -8.95 21.82 6.35
N LEU A 201 -7.91 21.93 7.19
CA LEU A 201 -7.65 21.02 8.30
C LEU A 201 -8.36 21.44 9.59
N LEU A 202 -8.71 22.72 9.77
CA LEU A 202 -9.36 23.21 10.98
C LEU A 202 -10.65 22.45 11.34
N PRO A 203 -11.56 22.13 10.38
CA PRO A 203 -12.75 21.33 10.70
C PRO A 203 -12.41 19.92 11.22
N LEU A 204 -11.24 19.38 10.84
CA LEU A 204 -10.80 18.04 11.25
C LEU A 204 -10.08 18.04 12.60
N THR A 205 -9.40 19.12 12.94
CA THR A 205 -8.59 19.23 14.17
C THR A 205 -9.36 19.91 15.30
N GLY A 206 -10.27 20.81 14.97
CA GLY A 206 -10.92 21.72 15.93
C GLY A 206 -9.97 22.84 16.42
N ALA A 207 -8.80 22.99 15.79
CA ALA A 207 -7.83 24.04 16.12
C ALA A 207 -8.30 25.40 15.61
N ALA A 208 -7.68 26.46 16.12
CA ALA A 208 -7.73 27.79 15.53
C ALA A 208 -6.64 27.97 14.46
N MET A 209 -6.79 28.98 13.60
CA MET A 209 -5.75 29.35 12.65
C MET A 209 -4.49 29.76 13.42
N PRO A 210 -3.31 29.19 13.10
CA PRO A 210 -2.06 29.54 13.73
C PRO A 210 -1.68 31.01 13.45
N GLU A 211 -1.25 31.72 14.49
CA GLU A 211 -0.80 33.13 14.43
C GLU A 211 0.57 33.28 15.08
N GLY A 212 1.23 34.41 14.86
CA GLY A 212 2.50 34.76 15.51
C GLY A 212 3.60 33.73 15.28
N GLU A 213 4.23 33.28 16.38
CA GLU A 213 5.34 32.33 16.33
C GLU A 213 4.95 30.96 15.77
N ALA A 214 3.71 30.49 16.04
CA ALA A 214 3.20 29.24 15.50
C ALA A 214 3.11 29.28 13.96
N ALA A 215 2.61 30.40 13.41
CA ALA A 215 2.55 30.59 11.96
C ALA A 215 3.95 30.65 11.33
N GLN A 216 4.90 31.34 12.00
CA GLN A 216 6.30 31.41 11.54
C GLN A 216 6.96 30.01 11.53
N THR A 217 6.73 29.23 12.58
CA THR A 217 7.26 27.86 12.69
C THR A 217 6.74 26.96 11.55
N ILE A 218 5.44 27.04 11.25
CA ILE A 218 4.83 26.28 10.14
C ILE A 218 5.41 26.74 8.81
N GLY A 219 5.50 28.05 8.58
CA GLY A 219 6.05 28.60 7.34
C GLY A 219 7.51 28.19 7.10
N ALA A 220 8.34 28.24 8.13
CA ALA A 220 9.73 27.78 8.04
C ALA A 220 9.85 26.27 7.80
N PHE A 221 8.92 25.49 8.35
CA PHE A 221 8.90 24.04 8.13
C PHE A 221 8.44 23.68 6.70
N LEU A 222 7.47 24.39 6.13
CA LEU A 222 6.89 24.12 4.80
C LEU A 222 7.55 24.97 3.69
N ASP A 223 8.81 25.33 3.85
CA ASP A 223 9.56 26.11 2.87
C ASP A 223 9.49 25.48 1.47
N PRO A 224 9.08 26.25 0.43
CA PRO A 224 9.01 25.79 -0.96
C PRO A 224 10.34 25.30 -1.54
N SER A 225 11.50 25.71 -0.98
CA SER A 225 12.83 25.22 -1.40
C SER A 225 12.98 23.70 -1.21
N LEU A 226 12.10 23.09 -0.42
CA LEU A 226 12.02 21.65 -0.19
C LEU A 226 11.39 20.86 -1.34
N ARG A 227 11.00 21.52 -2.41
CA ARG A 227 10.55 20.87 -3.65
C ARG A 227 11.73 20.20 -4.34
N HIS A 228 12.08 19.01 -3.94
CA HIS A 228 13.18 18.28 -4.58
C HIS A 228 12.88 17.88 -6.04
N HIS A 229 11.64 18.04 -6.54
CA HIS A 229 11.24 17.60 -7.89
C HIS A 229 10.01 18.34 -8.42
N GLY A 230 10.11 19.65 -8.58
CA GLY A 230 9.14 20.49 -9.27
C GLY A 230 9.36 20.52 -10.79
N GLY A 231 9.05 19.46 -11.48
CA GLY A 231 9.02 19.45 -12.95
C GLY A 231 7.66 18.96 -13.45
N VAL A 232 6.97 19.78 -14.23
CA VAL A 232 5.88 19.32 -15.09
C VAL A 232 6.55 18.56 -16.26
N GLY A 233 7.00 17.33 -15.98
CA GLY A 233 7.42 16.41 -17.03
C GLY A 233 6.16 15.72 -17.58
N THR A 234 6.09 15.51 -18.89
CA THR A 234 5.16 14.56 -19.49
C THR A 234 5.33 13.22 -18.81
N SER A 235 4.22 12.52 -18.52
CA SER A 235 4.27 11.19 -17.91
C SER A 235 5.21 10.29 -18.72
N ALA A 236 6.14 9.63 -18.03
CA ALA A 236 7.01 8.63 -18.64
C ALA A 236 6.26 7.33 -18.93
N VAL A 237 4.99 7.25 -18.53
CA VAL A 237 4.13 6.07 -18.70
C VAL A 237 3.08 6.35 -19.77
N GLU A 238 3.08 5.52 -20.78
CA GLU A 238 2.20 5.64 -21.95
C GLU A 238 0.74 5.23 -21.65
N ALA A 239 -0.15 5.53 -22.59
CA ALA A 239 -1.52 5.03 -22.55
C ALA A 239 -1.53 3.48 -22.61
N PRO A 240 -2.54 2.82 -21.97
CA PRO A 240 -3.68 3.44 -21.31
C PRO A 240 -3.44 3.86 -19.85
N LEU A 241 -2.40 3.34 -19.18
CA LEU A 241 -2.16 3.60 -17.75
C LEU A 241 -1.96 5.09 -17.46
N GLY A 242 -1.08 5.77 -18.21
CA GLY A 242 -0.81 7.19 -18.01
C GLY A 242 -2.06 8.06 -18.12
N SER A 243 -2.98 7.73 -19.04
CA SER A 243 -4.26 8.43 -19.20
C SER A 243 -5.19 8.21 -18.00
N ILE A 244 -5.25 6.98 -17.46
CA ILE A 244 -6.05 6.65 -16.28
C ILE A 244 -5.49 7.38 -15.04
N VAL A 245 -4.17 7.36 -14.86
CA VAL A 245 -3.48 8.05 -13.76
C VAL A 245 -3.78 9.55 -13.79
N ALA A 246 -3.67 10.18 -14.96
CA ALA A 246 -3.96 11.60 -15.14
C ALA A 246 -5.43 11.91 -14.80
N ALA A 247 -6.37 11.11 -15.28
CA ALA A 247 -7.80 11.27 -15.01
C ALA A 247 -8.12 11.11 -13.52
N VAL A 248 -7.56 10.09 -12.85
CA VAL A 248 -7.77 9.90 -11.41
C VAL A 248 -7.18 11.07 -10.62
N ARG A 249 -5.96 11.52 -10.95
CA ARG A 249 -5.32 12.66 -10.29
C ARG A 249 -6.17 13.94 -10.42
N GLU A 250 -6.63 14.26 -11.63
CA GLU A 250 -7.45 15.43 -11.90
C GLU A 250 -8.75 15.41 -11.08
N ARG A 251 -9.46 14.29 -11.10
CA ARG A 251 -10.71 14.12 -10.37
C ARG A 251 -10.52 14.12 -8.85
N MET A 252 -9.43 13.56 -8.34
CA MET A 252 -9.09 13.67 -6.93
C MET A 252 -8.74 15.11 -6.53
N ALA A 253 -8.09 15.88 -7.40
CA ALA A 253 -7.85 17.31 -7.15
C ALA A 253 -9.17 18.08 -7.10
N ALA A 254 -10.18 17.72 -7.90
CA ALA A 254 -11.50 18.31 -7.81
C ALA A 254 -12.18 18.07 -6.45
N LEU A 255 -11.96 16.92 -5.80
CA LEU A 255 -12.46 16.67 -4.44
C LEU A 255 -11.85 17.63 -3.39
N ALA A 256 -10.65 18.15 -3.62
CA ALA A 256 -10.06 19.16 -2.75
C ALA A 256 -10.85 20.48 -2.78
N VAL A 257 -11.54 20.77 -3.90
CA VAL A 257 -12.38 21.96 -4.04
C VAL A 257 -13.80 21.65 -3.56
N ARG A 258 -14.35 20.51 -3.97
CA ARG A 258 -15.73 20.13 -3.69
C ARG A 258 -15.89 18.60 -3.66
N ASP A 259 -16.12 18.06 -2.46
CA ASP A 259 -16.33 16.63 -2.25
C ASP A 259 -17.85 16.34 -2.21
N ASP A 260 -18.44 16.23 -3.39
CA ASP A 260 -19.85 15.91 -3.55
C ASP A 260 -20.10 14.63 -4.37
N ALA A 261 -21.37 14.27 -4.52
CA ALA A 261 -21.78 13.07 -5.23
C ALA A 261 -21.34 13.07 -6.71
N ALA A 262 -21.37 14.23 -7.38
CA ALA A 262 -20.99 14.34 -8.78
C ALA A 262 -19.48 14.15 -8.97
N ALA A 263 -18.66 14.77 -8.11
CA ALA A 263 -17.21 14.61 -8.13
C ALA A 263 -16.81 13.15 -7.85
N ARG A 264 -17.49 12.49 -6.90
CA ARG A 264 -17.27 11.06 -6.59
C ARG A 264 -17.67 10.15 -7.74
N ALA A 265 -18.79 10.41 -8.41
CA ALA A 265 -19.24 9.65 -9.58
C ALA A 265 -18.23 9.76 -10.74
N ALA A 266 -17.73 10.96 -11.03
CA ALA A 266 -16.72 11.17 -12.05
C ALA A 266 -15.41 10.42 -11.72
N LEU A 267 -15.07 10.31 -10.43
CA LEU A 267 -13.92 9.53 -9.99
C LEU A 267 -14.15 8.01 -10.14
N ASP A 268 -15.37 7.53 -9.84
CA ASP A 268 -15.73 6.12 -10.04
C ASP A 268 -15.66 5.70 -11.52
N GLU A 269 -16.00 6.59 -12.44
CA GLU A 269 -15.81 6.35 -13.88
C GLU A 269 -14.32 6.14 -14.22
N ALA A 270 -13.43 6.93 -13.64
CA ALA A 270 -11.99 6.77 -13.85
C ALA A 270 -11.45 5.47 -13.22
N TYR A 271 -11.99 5.06 -12.07
CA TYR A 271 -11.64 3.77 -11.45
C TYR A 271 -12.14 2.59 -12.29
N ALA A 272 -13.36 2.68 -12.83
CA ALA A 272 -13.92 1.66 -13.71
C ALA A 272 -13.06 1.47 -14.97
N ALA A 273 -12.43 2.52 -15.49
CA ALA A 273 -11.51 2.42 -16.62
C ALA A 273 -10.29 1.54 -16.31
N LEU A 274 -9.75 1.57 -15.07
CA LEU A 274 -8.69 0.65 -14.65
C LEU A 274 -9.22 -0.78 -14.47
N GLU A 275 -10.39 -0.92 -13.85
CA GLU A 275 -11.00 -2.22 -13.56
C GLU A 275 -11.43 -2.95 -14.85
N ALA A 276 -11.72 -2.21 -15.93
CA ALA A 276 -12.03 -2.76 -17.26
C ALA A 276 -10.80 -3.34 -17.98
N LEU A 277 -9.59 -3.08 -17.49
CA LEU A 277 -8.33 -3.50 -18.11
C LEU A 277 -7.50 -4.41 -17.19
N PRO A 278 -8.04 -5.59 -16.78
CA PRO A 278 -7.32 -6.46 -15.84
C PRO A 278 -5.99 -6.99 -16.42
N TRP A 279 -5.88 -7.12 -17.74
CA TRP A 279 -4.64 -7.52 -18.42
C TRP A 279 -3.54 -6.45 -18.27
N LEU A 280 -3.88 -5.17 -18.24
CA LEU A 280 -2.91 -4.07 -18.09
C LEU A 280 -2.14 -4.18 -16.76
N ALA A 281 -2.86 -4.46 -15.67
CA ALA A 281 -2.22 -4.69 -14.38
C ALA A 281 -1.34 -5.93 -14.40
N GLY A 282 -1.77 -7.00 -15.07
CA GLY A 282 -1.01 -8.23 -15.25
C GLY A 282 0.30 -8.01 -16.00
N ASP A 283 0.26 -7.30 -17.13
CA ASP A 283 1.44 -6.99 -17.94
C ASP A 283 2.45 -6.12 -17.16
N ILE A 284 1.97 -5.09 -16.45
CA ILE A 284 2.83 -4.23 -15.64
C ILE A 284 3.49 -5.00 -14.49
N ILE A 285 2.74 -5.89 -13.83
CA ILE A 285 3.29 -6.75 -12.77
C ILE A 285 4.35 -7.70 -13.36
N HIS A 286 4.09 -8.28 -14.54
CA HIS A 286 5.04 -9.14 -15.22
C HIS A 286 6.33 -8.41 -15.58
N ASP A 287 6.22 -7.20 -16.12
CA ASP A 287 7.37 -6.36 -16.46
C ASP A 287 8.20 -5.99 -15.23
N GLU A 288 7.54 -5.67 -14.12
CA GLU A 288 8.23 -5.40 -12.85
C GLU A 288 9.01 -6.62 -12.33
N LEU A 289 8.42 -7.81 -12.43
CA LEU A 289 9.09 -9.06 -12.04
C LEU A 289 10.34 -9.32 -12.88
N ARG A 290 10.26 -9.09 -14.19
CA ARG A 290 11.43 -9.23 -15.10
C ARG A 290 12.50 -8.20 -14.75
N HIS A 291 12.10 -6.96 -14.49
CA HIS A 291 13.01 -5.87 -14.13
C HIS A 291 13.80 -6.18 -12.84
N ARG A 292 13.11 -6.65 -11.79
CA ARG A 292 13.75 -7.03 -10.52
C ARG A 292 14.77 -8.15 -10.67
N ARG A 293 14.44 -9.17 -11.45
CA ARG A 293 15.37 -10.29 -11.71
C ARG A 293 16.61 -9.85 -12.46
N ALA A 294 16.47 -8.98 -13.45
CA ALA A 294 17.63 -8.42 -14.14
C ALA A 294 18.56 -7.68 -13.16
N GLY A 295 18.00 -6.86 -12.26
CA GLY A 295 18.75 -6.17 -11.22
C GLY A 295 19.42 -7.09 -10.19
N GLU A 296 18.81 -8.23 -9.84
CA GLU A 296 19.38 -9.22 -8.94
C GLU A 296 20.57 -9.95 -9.59
N VAL A 297 20.51 -10.24 -10.88
CA VAL A 297 21.62 -10.85 -11.65
C VAL A 297 22.81 -9.90 -11.72
N ASP A 298 22.59 -8.61 -11.93
CA ASP A 298 23.65 -7.61 -11.98
C ASP A 298 24.25 -7.28 -10.60
N ALA A 299 23.47 -7.46 -9.52
CA ALA A 299 23.90 -7.19 -8.15
C ALA A 299 24.53 -8.39 -7.44
N ALA A 300 24.51 -9.58 -8.03
CA ALA A 300 25.12 -10.77 -7.43
C ALA A 300 26.65 -10.60 -7.36
N PRO A 301 27.27 -10.64 -6.15
CA PRO A 301 28.71 -10.58 -6.06
C PRO A 301 29.32 -11.82 -6.72
N ALA A 302 30.38 -11.63 -7.52
CA ALA A 302 31.12 -12.67 -8.22
C ALA A 302 31.85 -13.67 -7.29
N SER A 303 31.45 -13.81 -6.05
CA SER A 303 32.01 -14.68 -5.02
C SER A 303 30.93 -15.27 -4.11
N ALA A 304 30.11 -16.16 -4.64
CA ALA A 304 29.44 -17.16 -3.83
C ALA A 304 30.27 -18.45 -3.92
N ALA A 305 31.28 -18.58 -3.05
CA ALA A 305 31.97 -19.85 -2.83
C ALA A 305 30.94 -20.89 -2.40
N LEU A 306 30.74 -21.90 -3.22
CA LEU A 306 29.93 -23.08 -2.98
C LEU A 306 30.29 -23.69 -1.62
N LEU A 307 29.43 -23.60 -0.64
CA LEU A 307 29.49 -24.49 0.52
C LEU A 307 29.10 -25.90 0.04
N PRO A 308 29.77 -26.96 0.52
CA PRO A 308 29.47 -28.31 0.07
C PRO A 308 28.07 -28.72 0.45
N ALA A 309 27.32 -29.21 -0.53
CA ALA A 309 25.95 -29.68 -0.34
C ALA A 309 25.93 -30.86 0.65
N VAL A 310 25.16 -30.72 1.72
CA VAL A 310 24.79 -31.88 2.56
C VAL A 310 23.77 -32.69 1.78
N GLU A 311 24.11 -33.88 1.34
CA GLU A 311 23.16 -34.79 0.72
C GLU A 311 22.14 -35.29 1.73
N VAL A 312 20.89 -34.79 1.60
CA VAL A 312 19.73 -35.38 2.25
C VAL A 312 19.14 -36.46 1.33
N PRO A 313 18.85 -37.68 1.80
CA PRO A 313 18.27 -38.72 0.97
C PRO A 313 16.97 -38.30 0.33
N ARG A 314 16.89 -38.34 -0.99
CA ARG A 314 15.67 -38.00 -1.74
C ARG A 314 14.65 -39.15 -1.63
N PRO A 315 13.38 -38.87 -1.30
CA PRO A 315 12.33 -39.86 -1.48
C PRO A 315 12.21 -40.22 -2.98
N SER A 316 12.17 -41.50 -3.29
CA SER A 316 12.04 -42.01 -4.66
C SER A 316 10.62 -41.73 -5.17
N MET A 317 10.44 -40.64 -5.89
CA MET A 317 9.24 -40.38 -6.66
C MET A 317 9.37 -40.97 -8.08
N PRO A 318 8.27 -41.40 -8.72
CA PRO A 318 8.29 -41.83 -10.10
C PRO A 318 8.78 -40.67 -10.99
N ALA A 319 9.56 -41.01 -12.03
CA ALA A 319 10.07 -40.04 -12.98
C ALA A 319 8.95 -39.15 -13.52
N PRO A 320 9.18 -37.83 -13.68
CA PRO A 320 8.17 -36.92 -14.22
C PRO A 320 7.73 -37.39 -15.61
N THR A 321 6.42 -37.28 -15.88
CA THR A 321 5.93 -37.50 -17.25
C THR A 321 6.52 -36.43 -18.18
N PRO A 322 6.67 -36.75 -19.50
CA PRO A 322 7.18 -35.77 -20.47
C PRO A 322 6.45 -34.42 -20.41
N GLU A 323 5.12 -34.45 -20.24
CA GLU A 323 4.26 -33.24 -20.15
C GLU A 323 4.58 -32.43 -18.88
N ARG A 324 4.90 -33.09 -17.76
CA ARG A 324 5.28 -32.42 -16.51
C ARG A 324 6.68 -31.79 -16.61
N ALA A 325 7.62 -32.47 -17.24
CA ALA A 325 8.94 -31.91 -17.46
C ALA A 325 8.88 -30.66 -18.37
N GLU A 326 8.03 -30.68 -19.39
CA GLU A 326 7.78 -29.53 -20.26
C GLU A 326 7.12 -28.39 -19.50
N ALA A 327 6.14 -28.65 -18.64
CA ALA A 327 5.51 -27.62 -17.80
C ALA A 327 6.50 -26.99 -16.79
N VAL A 328 7.38 -27.79 -16.18
CA VAL A 328 8.47 -27.29 -15.31
C VAL A 328 9.41 -26.39 -16.08
N ALA A 329 9.84 -26.80 -17.28
CA ALA A 329 10.70 -26.00 -18.14
C ALA A 329 10.01 -24.67 -18.53
N MET A 330 8.77 -24.72 -18.95
CA MET A 330 7.99 -23.54 -19.34
C MET A 330 7.85 -22.55 -18.18
N ILE A 331 7.54 -23.00 -16.97
CA ILE A 331 7.41 -22.15 -15.79
C ILE A 331 8.79 -21.56 -15.43
N ARG A 332 9.85 -22.33 -15.49
CA ARG A 332 11.22 -21.86 -15.22
C ARG A 332 11.64 -20.79 -16.23
N ASP A 333 11.41 -21.04 -17.51
CA ASP A 333 11.77 -20.13 -18.61
C ASP A 333 10.92 -18.86 -18.61
N SER A 334 9.66 -18.95 -18.13
CA SER A 334 8.77 -17.78 -17.99
C SER A 334 9.32 -16.73 -17.03
N GLY A 335 10.19 -17.15 -16.12
CA GLY A 335 10.71 -16.25 -15.11
C GLY A 335 9.67 -15.82 -14.06
N LEU A 336 8.47 -16.38 -14.01
CA LEU A 336 7.38 -16.01 -13.10
C LEU A 336 7.42 -16.74 -11.75
N PHE A 337 8.30 -17.72 -11.57
CA PHE A 337 8.41 -18.49 -10.34
C PHE A 337 9.59 -18.00 -9.51
N ASP A 338 9.32 -17.50 -8.29
CA ASP A 338 10.34 -17.10 -7.32
C ASP A 338 10.65 -18.26 -6.37
N GLU A 339 11.67 -19.04 -6.69
CA GLU A 339 12.04 -20.23 -5.91
C GLU A 339 12.46 -19.90 -4.47
N ALA A 340 13.18 -18.79 -4.27
CA ALA A 340 13.67 -18.39 -2.96
C ALA A 340 12.49 -17.95 -2.06
N TRP A 341 11.65 -17.11 -2.59
CA TRP A 341 10.45 -16.67 -1.90
C TRP A 341 9.48 -17.83 -1.63
N TYR A 342 9.30 -18.72 -2.61
CA TYR A 342 8.42 -19.88 -2.50
C TYR A 342 8.85 -20.81 -1.36
N ARG A 343 10.14 -21.15 -1.28
CA ARG A 343 10.69 -21.97 -0.19
C ARG A 343 10.61 -21.27 1.17
N ALA A 344 10.81 -19.96 1.23
CA ALA A 344 10.70 -19.19 2.46
C ALA A 344 9.25 -19.04 2.94
N THR A 345 8.29 -19.00 2.01
CA THR A 345 6.87 -18.79 2.30
C THR A 345 6.15 -20.09 2.66
N TYR A 346 6.57 -21.22 2.05
CA TYR A 346 5.95 -22.53 2.23
C TYR A 346 6.98 -23.53 2.81
N PRO A 347 7.00 -23.71 4.16
CA PRO A 347 7.97 -24.61 4.81
C PRO A 347 7.91 -26.05 4.34
N ASP A 348 6.74 -26.54 3.95
CA ASP A 348 6.51 -27.88 3.38
C ASP A 348 7.22 -28.03 2.01
N ALA A 349 7.27 -26.97 1.20
CA ALA A 349 8.05 -26.95 -0.04
C ALA A 349 9.56 -27.09 0.25
N ALA A 350 10.06 -26.38 1.27
CA ALA A 350 11.46 -26.49 1.68
C ALA A 350 11.80 -27.89 2.25
N ALA A 351 10.86 -28.50 3.00
CA ALA A 351 11.01 -29.82 3.62
C ALA A 351 10.84 -30.99 2.64
N SER A 352 10.12 -30.79 1.52
CA SER A 352 9.76 -31.85 0.57
C SER A 352 10.95 -32.46 -0.17
N GLY A 353 12.06 -31.71 -0.31
CA GLY A 353 13.20 -32.09 -1.14
C GLY A 353 12.93 -32.08 -2.66
N LEU A 354 11.71 -31.68 -3.08
CA LEU A 354 11.35 -31.54 -4.49
C LEU A 354 11.94 -30.25 -5.08
N ASP A 355 12.05 -30.23 -6.41
CA ASP A 355 12.18 -28.96 -7.15
C ASP A 355 11.01 -28.05 -6.80
N PRO A 356 11.21 -26.75 -6.49
CA PRO A 356 10.11 -25.87 -6.08
C PRO A 356 8.99 -25.75 -7.09
N ILE A 357 9.31 -25.78 -8.39
CA ILE A 357 8.30 -25.73 -9.45
C ILE A 357 7.52 -27.06 -9.51
N GLU A 358 8.20 -28.19 -9.33
CA GLU A 358 7.53 -29.49 -9.21
C GLU A 358 6.62 -29.55 -7.98
N HIS A 359 7.10 -29.06 -6.84
CA HIS A 359 6.26 -28.96 -5.63
C HIS A 359 5.04 -28.06 -5.90
N TYR A 360 5.24 -26.91 -6.54
CA TYR A 360 4.14 -26.01 -6.89
C TYR A 360 3.11 -26.69 -7.79
N LEU A 361 3.53 -27.35 -8.85
CA LEU A 361 2.62 -28.00 -9.79
C LEU A 361 1.85 -29.18 -9.17
N THR A 362 2.46 -29.91 -8.25
CA THR A 362 1.89 -31.14 -7.70
C THR A 362 1.11 -30.96 -6.40
N ILE A 363 1.56 -30.03 -5.56
CA ILE A 363 1.05 -29.82 -4.22
C ILE A 363 0.56 -28.38 -4.04
N GLY A 364 1.39 -27.41 -4.39
CA GLY A 364 1.14 -26.02 -4.06
C GLY A 364 -0.03 -25.41 -4.82
N ALA A 365 -0.08 -25.51 -6.14
CA ALA A 365 -1.15 -24.92 -6.95
C ALA A 365 -2.55 -25.50 -6.61
N PRO A 366 -2.73 -26.82 -6.42
CA PRO A 366 -3.98 -27.39 -5.92
C PRO A 366 -4.41 -26.86 -4.54
N GLN A 367 -3.44 -26.50 -3.68
CA GLN A 367 -3.68 -25.90 -2.36
C GLN A 367 -3.79 -24.38 -2.41
N GLY A 368 -3.67 -23.77 -3.59
CA GLY A 368 -3.73 -22.34 -3.77
C GLY A 368 -2.46 -21.61 -3.35
N TYR A 369 -1.31 -22.29 -3.31
CA TYR A 369 -0.01 -21.66 -3.10
C TYR A 369 0.34 -20.78 -4.31
N ASP A 370 0.98 -19.66 -4.05
CA ASP A 370 1.36 -18.71 -5.08
C ASP A 370 2.82 -18.97 -5.53
N PRO A 371 3.16 -18.83 -6.80
CA PRO A 371 4.53 -19.07 -7.30
C PRO A 371 5.49 -17.91 -6.98
N ASN A 372 4.96 -16.75 -6.60
CA ASN A 372 5.69 -15.53 -6.25
C ASN A 372 4.75 -14.59 -5.46
N PRO A 373 5.25 -13.53 -4.79
CA PRO A 373 4.44 -12.65 -3.95
C PRO A 373 3.39 -11.83 -4.72
N LEU A 374 3.43 -11.81 -6.04
CA LEU A 374 2.56 -10.99 -6.89
C LEU A 374 1.52 -11.82 -7.65
N PHE A 375 1.61 -13.15 -7.64
CA PHE A 375 0.69 -14.03 -8.35
C PHE A 375 -0.32 -14.67 -7.38
N ASP A 376 -1.61 -14.59 -7.69
CA ASP A 376 -2.68 -15.26 -6.95
C ASP A 376 -3.18 -16.46 -7.76
N THR A 377 -2.68 -17.64 -7.42
CA THR A 377 -3.06 -18.93 -8.04
C THR A 377 -4.57 -19.18 -7.95
N GLY A 378 -5.20 -18.87 -6.83
CA GLY A 378 -6.64 -19.04 -6.65
C GLY A 378 -7.45 -18.09 -7.54
N PHE A 379 -7.02 -16.83 -7.66
CA PHE A 379 -7.67 -15.88 -8.57
C PHE A 379 -7.55 -16.34 -10.03
N TYR A 380 -6.34 -16.73 -10.46
CA TYR A 380 -6.09 -17.19 -11.81
C TYR A 380 -6.94 -18.43 -12.14
N ALA A 381 -6.99 -19.41 -11.26
CA ALA A 381 -7.80 -20.62 -11.44
C ALA A 381 -9.31 -20.30 -11.59
N ARG A 382 -9.83 -19.36 -10.80
CA ARG A 382 -11.23 -18.90 -10.93
C ARG A 382 -11.49 -18.19 -12.26
N GLN A 383 -10.57 -17.37 -12.73
CA GLN A 383 -10.69 -16.68 -14.01
C GLN A 383 -10.66 -17.65 -15.20
N MET A 384 -9.74 -18.63 -15.16
CA MET A 384 -9.66 -19.66 -16.20
C MET A 384 -10.90 -20.56 -16.20
N ALA A 385 -11.43 -20.93 -15.04
CA ALA A 385 -12.67 -21.70 -14.96
C ALA A 385 -13.86 -20.93 -15.57
N ARG A 386 -13.98 -19.63 -15.32
CA ARG A 386 -15.01 -18.77 -15.93
C ARG A 386 -14.85 -18.67 -17.46
N ARG A 387 -13.62 -18.55 -17.94
CA ARG A 387 -13.32 -18.46 -19.37
C ARG A 387 -13.66 -19.77 -20.08
N ILE A 388 -13.24 -20.91 -19.54
CA ILE A 388 -13.56 -22.23 -20.08
C ILE A 388 -15.07 -22.45 -20.09
N ALA A 389 -15.81 -22.07 -19.03
CA ALA A 389 -17.26 -22.14 -19.00
C ALA A 389 -17.93 -21.26 -20.05
N ALA A 390 -17.36 -20.07 -20.34
CA ALA A 390 -17.86 -19.16 -21.37
C ALA A 390 -17.57 -19.65 -22.80
N GLU A 391 -16.43 -20.31 -23.02
CA GLU A 391 -16.00 -20.82 -24.33
C GLU A 391 -16.58 -22.25 -24.61
N GLY A 392 -16.88 -23.03 -23.57
CA GLY A 392 -17.44 -24.40 -23.70
C GLY A 392 -18.95 -24.48 -23.88
N GLY A 393 -19.64 -23.35 -23.95
CA GLY A 393 -21.08 -23.24 -24.21
C GLY A 393 -21.47 -23.04 -25.67
N ARG A 394 -20.60 -23.42 -26.61
CA ARG A 394 -20.89 -23.43 -28.04
C ARG A 394 -20.79 -24.82 -28.62
#